data_666017916fe4a3a08eb83406245850c0
#
_entry.id   666017916fe4a3a08eb83406245850c0
#
_cell.length_a   1.000
_cell.length_b   1.000
_cell.length_c   1.000
_cell.angle_alpha   90.00
_cell.angle_beta   90.00
_cell.angle_gamma   90.00
#
_symmetry.space_group_name_H-M   'P 1'
#
loop_
_entity.id
_entity.type
_entity.pdbx_description
1 polymer ?
#
loop_
_entity_poly.entity_id
_entity_poly.type
_entity_poly.pdbx_seq_one_letter_code
_entity_poly.pdbx_strand_id
1 'polypeptide(L)'
;MKINEFPPDIRTCILPEPSGEMYYRCIGCHKEFDIFRLLYTCPDCGSVLLLHSRNVANFDRLDGAMWRKIFDYRRMLNHKAIKGIFRFYEFIAPIIPLDQIVYLGEGHTPLVEANATLKKEVGLDFYFKNDGLNPSASFKDRGMACALSYINFVAGREKTGDLLAICASTGDTSASAALYAAYLGDFVKSAVLLPEGKVTPQQLSQPLGSGARVLEIPGVFDDCMKVVECLAENYHVALLNSKNSWRILGQESFSYEIAQDFDYEVENKAILVPIGNAGNITAVMSGFLKFFRAGLIDHLPKIVGVQSEHADPVYRYYMENDPDKRRFLPVSVRPSVAQAAMIGNPVSMPRVVELVQQYNRAAGKKSTFVVQVTEQEIMDAMIVANRNGNIACTQGGESFAGLKKAIQAGYIEPDDVGVLDSTAHVLKFSGFQEMYFKDSFDPDFEVNPRADLRNEPIRLRYQALSNCSSPGRPPTGKTFECLVGEIAEEIAKILDLKKK
;
A
#
# COMPACT_ATOMS: atom_id res chain seq x y z
N MET A 1 -1.63 28.19 2.91
CA MET A 1 -2.32 29.43 2.45
C MET A 1 -3.74 29.47 3.02
N LYS A 2 -4.29 30.67 3.20
CA LYS A 2 -5.70 30.89 3.52
C LYS A 2 -6.50 31.04 2.21
N ILE A 3 -7.82 30.76 2.27
CA ILE A 3 -8.66 30.76 1.05
C ILE A 3 -8.61 32.09 0.27
N ASN A 4 -8.55 33.22 0.98
CA ASN A 4 -8.50 34.54 0.35
C ASN A 4 -7.19 34.85 -0.37
N GLU A 5 -6.17 34.03 -0.20
CA GLU A 5 -4.86 34.18 -0.86
C GLU A 5 -4.80 33.47 -2.23
N PHE A 6 -5.81 32.66 -2.58
CA PHE A 6 -5.88 31.97 -3.87
C PHE A 6 -6.50 32.87 -4.96
N PRO A 7 -6.27 32.56 -6.24
CA PRO A 7 -6.92 33.24 -7.37
C PRO A 7 -8.45 33.21 -7.26
N PRO A 8 -9.18 34.25 -7.73
CA PRO A 8 -10.64 34.32 -7.59
C PRO A 8 -11.42 33.14 -8.18
N ASP A 9 -10.98 32.62 -9.32
CA ASP A 9 -11.55 31.45 -10.01
C ASP A 9 -11.42 30.16 -9.18
N ILE A 10 -10.34 30.04 -8.41
CA ILE A 10 -10.07 28.88 -7.55
C ILE A 10 -10.84 28.97 -6.23
N ARG A 11 -11.01 30.18 -5.65
CA ARG A 11 -11.62 30.36 -4.31
C ARG A 11 -13.00 29.72 -4.20
N THR A 12 -13.76 29.70 -5.28
CA THR A 12 -15.14 29.18 -5.31
C THR A 12 -15.24 27.68 -5.28
N CYS A 13 -14.14 26.96 -5.58
CA CYS A 13 -14.09 25.50 -5.69
C CYS A 13 -12.93 24.83 -4.93
N ILE A 14 -12.10 25.63 -4.24
CA ILE A 14 -10.95 25.09 -3.47
C ILE A 14 -11.40 24.24 -2.27
N LEU A 15 -12.47 24.65 -1.57
CA LEU A 15 -13.13 23.86 -0.54
C LEU A 15 -14.33 23.16 -1.16
N PRO A 16 -14.35 21.84 -1.19
CA PRO A 16 -15.50 21.09 -1.67
C PRO A 16 -16.66 21.13 -0.69
N GLU A 17 -17.87 21.05 -1.21
CA GLU A 17 -19.09 20.81 -0.44
C GLU A 17 -19.66 19.43 -0.77
N PRO A 18 -20.28 18.73 0.18
CA PRO A 18 -20.94 17.46 -0.10
C PRO A 18 -21.96 17.59 -1.22
N SER A 19 -21.83 16.72 -2.22
CA SER A 19 -22.70 16.78 -3.42
C SER A 19 -22.80 15.44 -4.12
N GLY A 20 -23.84 15.30 -4.96
CA GLY A 20 -24.06 14.10 -5.75
C GLY A 20 -24.64 12.94 -4.93
N GLU A 21 -24.57 11.79 -5.54
CA GLU A 21 -25.03 10.53 -4.98
C GLU A 21 -23.93 9.48 -5.18
N MET A 22 -23.80 8.57 -4.21
CA MET A 22 -22.96 7.40 -4.35
C MET A 22 -23.80 6.12 -4.23
N TYR A 23 -23.36 5.08 -4.92
CA TYR A 23 -24.02 3.79 -4.91
C TYR A 23 -23.02 2.65 -5.12
N TYR A 24 -23.34 1.48 -4.57
CA TYR A 24 -22.63 0.26 -4.91
C TYR A 24 -23.14 -0.28 -6.24
N ARG A 25 -22.24 -0.75 -7.09
CA ARG A 25 -22.57 -1.50 -8.29
C ARG A 25 -21.91 -2.87 -8.27
N CYS A 26 -22.70 -3.89 -8.50
CA CYS A 26 -22.22 -5.28 -8.56
C CYS A 26 -21.43 -5.53 -9.85
N ILE A 27 -20.25 -6.14 -9.74
CA ILE A 27 -19.46 -6.54 -10.91
C ILE A 27 -20.12 -7.68 -11.68
N GLY A 28 -20.80 -8.62 -10.99
CA GLY A 28 -21.40 -9.78 -11.62
C GLY A 28 -22.75 -9.51 -12.28
N CYS A 29 -23.72 -8.96 -11.53
CA CYS A 29 -25.09 -8.75 -12.05
C CYS A 29 -25.42 -7.31 -12.39
N HIS A 30 -24.48 -6.36 -12.21
CA HIS A 30 -24.58 -4.94 -12.50
C HIS A 30 -25.69 -4.17 -11.74
N LYS A 31 -26.36 -4.80 -10.78
CA LYS A 31 -27.35 -4.13 -9.93
C LYS A 31 -26.70 -3.07 -9.05
N GLU A 32 -27.45 -2.02 -8.78
CA GLU A 32 -27.07 -0.90 -7.93
C GLU A 32 -27.73 -1.03 -6.55
N PHE A 33 -27.01 -0.62 -5.52
CA PHE A 33 -27.49 -0.67 -4.13
C PHE A 33 -27.12 0.62 -3.39
N ASP A 34 -27.98 0.98 -2.45
CA ASP A 34 -27.78 2.12 -1.56
C ASP A 34 -26.53 1.93 -0.69
N ILE A 35 -25.71 2.99 -0.61
CA ILE A 35 -24.50 3.02 0.20
C ILE A 35 -24.74 2.96 1.71
N PHE A 36 -25.90 3.39 2.19
CA PHE A 36 -26.22 3.34 3.63
C PHE A 36 -26.45 1.91 4.14
N ARG A 37 -26.50 0.94 3.25
CA ARG A 37 -26.36 -0.47 3.60
C ARG A 37 -24.88 -0.83 3.69
N LEU A 38 -24.45 -1.46 4.79
CA LEU A 38 -23.08 -1.99 4.94
C LEU A 38 -22.91 -3.26 4.10
N LEU A 39 -22.74 -3.10 2.78
CA LEU A 39 -22.60 -4.21 1.85
C LEU A 39 -21.14 -4.45 1.48
N TYR A 40 -20.73 -5.72 1.49
CA TYR A 40 -19.38 -6.17 1.09
C TYR A 40 -19.39 -7.11 -0.11
N THR A 41 -20.51 -7.77 -0.32
CA THR A 41 -20.84 -8.59 -1.49
C THR A 41 -22.24 -8.26 -1.96
N CYS A 42 -22.55 -8.58 -3.21
CA CYS A 42 -23.88 -8.42 -3.78
C CYS A 42 -24.87 -9.39 -3.09
N PRO A 43 -25.97 -8.90 -2.51
CA PRO A 43 -26.94 -9.77 -1.87
C PRO A 43 -27.67 -10.71 -2.83
N ASP A 44 -27.65 -10.41 -4.14
CA ASP A 44 -28.38 -11.18 -5.14
C ASP A 44 -27.52 -12.28 -5.80
N CYS A 45 -26.21 -12.03 -6.01
CA CYS A 45 -25.36 -12.97 -6.73
C CYS A 45 -24.03 -13.30 -6.03
N GLY A 46 -23.77 -12.72 -4.84
CA GLY A 46 -22.55 -12.96 -4.05
C GLY A 46 -21.28 -12.32 -4.61
N SER A 47 -21.33 -11.66 -5.78
CA SER A 47 -20.15 -11.05 -6.39
C SER A 47 -19.69 -9.78 -5.64
N VAL A 48 -18.46 -9.35 -5.89
CA VAL A 48 -17.91 -8.14 -5.29
C VAL A 48 -18.51 -6.87 -5.87
N LEU A 49 -18.43 -5.79 -5.10
CA LEU A 49 -19.02 -4.48 -5.43
C LEU A 49 -17.92 -3.47 -5.73
N LEU A 50 -18.23 -2.45 -6.53
CA LEU A 50 -17.48 -1.21 -6.66
C LEU A 50 -18.37 -0.02 -6.29
N LEU A 51 -17.76 1.09 -5.87
CA LEU A 51 -18.45 2.35 -5.61
C LEU A 51 -18.40 3.24 -6.85
N HIS A 52 -19.53 3.83 -7.14
CA HIS A 52 -19.70 4.82 -8.20
C HIS A 52 -20.36 6.07 -7.63
N SER A 53 -20.16 7.21 -8.31
CA SER A 53 -20.82 8.48 -8.00
C SER A 53 -21.51 9.02 -9.25
N ARG A 54 -22.57 9.80 -9.05
CA ARG A 54 -23.28 10.55 -10.09
C ARG A 54 -23.75 11.91 -9.55
N ASN A 55 -23.98 12.84 -10.46
CA ASN A 55 -24.45 14.20 -10.12
C ASN A 55 -23.53 14.94 -9.14
N VAL A 56 -22.23 14.64 -9.16
CA VAL A 56 -21.25 15.36 -8.34
C VAL A 56 -21.09 16.79 -8.84
N ALA A 57 -21.14 17.74 -7.95
CA ALA A 57 -21.01 19.15 -8.31
C ALA A 57 -19.69 19.42 -9.05
N ASN A 58 -19.78 20.29 -10.03
CA ASN A 58 -18.66 20.75 -10.87
C ASN A 58 -18.13 19.75 -11.91
N PHE A 59 -18.52 18.48 -11.92
CA PHE A 59 -18.04 17.54 -12.97
C PHE A 59 -18.47 17.98 -14.36
N ASP A 60 -19.67 18.55 -14.52
CA ASP A 60 -20.17 19.05 -15.81
C ASP A 60 -19.69 20.47 -16.15
N ARG A 61 -19.06 21.17 -15.19
CA ARG A 61 -18.67 22.58 -15.32
C ARG A 61 -17.17 22.80 -15.45
N LEU A 62 -16.36 21.93 -14.89
CA LEU A 62 -14.91 22.06 -14.83
C LEU A 62 -14.27 21.06 -15.79
N ASP A 63 -13.37 21.56 -16.61
CA ASP A 63 -12.50 20.73 -17.43
C ASP A 63 -11.32 20.16 -16.63
N GLY A 64 -10.56 19.27 -17.26
CA GLY A 64 -9.39 18.65 -16.64
C GLY A 64 -8.34 19.66 -16.22
N ALA A 65 -8.14 20.73 -16.97
CA ALA A 65 -7.16 21.77 -16.64
C ALA A 65 -7.53 22.53 -15.36
N MET A 66 -8.83 22.80 -15.14
CA MET A 66 -9.29 23.43 -13.90
C MET A 66 -9.20 22.47 -12.73
N TRP A 67 -9.52 21.18 -12.91
CA TRP A 67 -9.32 20.16 -11.87
C TRP A 67 -7.86 20.02 -11.45
N ARG A 68 -6.91 20.02 -12.40
CA ARG A 68 -5.46 20.04 -12.11
C ARG A 68 -5.11 21.21 -11.18
N LYS A 69 -5.53 22.44 -11.55
CA LYS A 69 -5.31 23.65 -10.74
C LYS A 69 -5.89 23.52 -9.33
N ILE A 70 -7.12 23.05 -9.19
CA ILE A 70 -7.77 22.88 -7.88
C ILE A 70 -6.94 21.95 -7.00
N PHE A 71 -6.53 20.78 -7.51
CA PHE A 71 -5.77 19.81 -6.73
C PHE A 71 -4.37 20.31 -6.38
N ASP A 72 -3.71 21.06 -7.27
CA ASP A 72 -2.41 21.66 -7.01
C ASP A 72 -2.50 22.77 -5.96
N TYR A 73 -3.50 23.62 -6.02
CA TYR A 73 -3.74 24.63 -5.01
C TYR A 73 -4.13 24.04 -3.65
N ARG A 74 -4.86 22.91 -3.64
CA ARG A 74 -5.19 22.18 -2.39
C ARG A 74 -3.95 21.68 -1.65
N ARG A 75 -2.83 21.41 -2.34
CA ARG A 75 -1.54 21.10 -1.68
C ARG A 75 -1.08 22.22 -0.74
N MET A 76 -1.41 23.46 -1.08
CA MET A 76 -1.01 24.65 -0.31
C MET A 76 -2.07 25.08 0.72
N LEU A 77 -3.29 24.57 0.65
CA LEU A 77 -4.37 24.93 1.54
C LEU A 77 -4.18 24.30 2.93
N ASN A 78 -4.25 25.15 3.98
CA ASN A 78 -4.18 24.65 5.35
C ASN A 78 -5.56 24.23 5.88
N HIS A 79 -6.06 23.10 5.41
CA HIS A 79 -7.32 22.50 5.88
C HIS A 79 -7.13 21.00 6.11
N LYS A 80 -7.26 20.53 7.39
CA LYS A 80 -6.89 19.16 7.77
C LYS A 80 -7.59 18.08 6.93
N ALA A 81 -8.89 18.22 6.67
CA ALA A 81 -9.68 17.21 5.96
C ALA A 81 -9.18 16.93 4.53
N ILE A 82 -8.61 17.91 3.85
CA ILE A 82 -8.14 17.79 2.45
C ILE A 82 -6.63 17.80 2.28
N LYS A 83 -5.88 17.55 3.36
CA LYS A 83 -4.42 17.38 3.29
C LYS A 83 -4.00 16.03 2.78
N GLY A 84 -4.73 14.98 3.13
CA GLY A 84 -4.45 13.60 2.74
C GLY A 84 -5.10 13.20 1.43
N ILE A 85 -5.62 11.99 1.40
CA ILE A 85 -6.28 11.42 0.20
C ILE A 85 -7.48 12.27 -0.26
N PHE A 86 -8.18 12.92 0.67
CA PHE A 86 -9.34 13.77 0.36
C PHE A 86 -8.98 15.11 -0.29
N ARG A 87 -7.72 15.36 -0.61
CA ARG A 87 -7.35 16.39 -1.58
C ARG A 87 -8.09 16.21 -2.91
N PHE A 88 -8.40 14.96 -3.24
CA PHE A 88 -9.16 14.54 -4.42
C PHE A 88 -10.62 14.21 -4.07
N TYR A 89 -11.22 15.01 -3.19
CA TYR A 89 -12.51 14.78 -2.54
C TYR A 89 -13.61 14.36 -3.51
N GLU A 90 -13.78 15.06 -4.63
CA GLU A 90 -14.84 14.82 -5.61
C GLU A 90 -14.70 13.46 -6.31
N PHE A 91 -13.47 12.93 -6.39
CA PHE A 91 -13.16 11.64 -7.00
C PHE A 91 -13.18 10.47 -6.01
N ILE A 92 -13.10 10.76 -4.71
CA ILE A 92 -13.07 9.74 -3.67
C ILE A 92 -14.46 9.59 -3.02
N ALA A 93 -14.89 10.56 -2.24
CA ALA A 93 -16.13 10.43 -1.48
C ALA A 93 -16.89 11.76 -1.38
N PRO A 94 -17.47 12.23 -2.49
CA PRO A 94 -18.04 13.58 -2.62
C PRO A 94 -19.26 13.84 -1.74
N ILE A 95 -19.77 12.85 -1.04
CA ILE A 95 -20.95 12.96 -0.17
C ILE A 95 -20.60 13.09 1.32
N ILE A 96 -19.34 12.86 1.72
CA ILE A 96 -18.93 12.86 3.13
C ILE A 96 -18.63 14.31 3.55
N PRO A 97 -19.32 14.88 4.56
CA PRO A 97 -19.00 16.21 5.07
C PRO A 97 -17.54 16.30 5.56
N LEU A 98 -16.92 17.46 5.37
CA LEU A 98 -15.49 17.65 5.68
C LEU A 98 -15.16 17.44 7.17
N ASP A 99 -16.12 17.71 8.08
CA ASP A 99 -15.99 17.47 9.52
C ASP A 99 -16.08 16.00 9.92
N GLN A 100 -16.58 15.14 9.02
CA GLN A 100 -16.64 13.69 9.21
C GLN A 100 -15.43 12.96 8.65
N ILE A 101 -14.54 13.65 7.94
CA ILE A 101 -13.33 13.07 7.36
C ILE A 101 -12.32 12.76 8.47
N VAL A 102 -11.85 11.52 8.48
CA VAL A 102 -10.75 11.04 9.32
C VAL A 102 -9.44 11.25 8.58
N TYR A 103 -8.53 12.00 9.17
CA TYR A 103 -7.19 12.26 8.62
C TYR A 103 -6.13 12.09 9.71
N LEU A 104 -5.21 11.16 9.52
CA LEU A 104 -4.10 10.87 10.44
C LEU A 104 -2.72 11.18 9.83
N GLY A 105 -2.69 11.73 8.62
CA GLY A 105 -1.45 12.03 7.89
C GLY A 105 -1.21 11.11 6.69
N GLU A 106 -2.18 10.29 6.31
CA GLU A 106 -2.09 9.44 5.13
C GLU A 106 -2.11 10.22 3.82
N GLY A 107 -1.56 9.59 2.79
CA GLY A 107 -1.45 10.18 1.47
C GLY A 107 -0.32 11.19 1.34
N HIS A 108 -0.17 11.76 0.16
CA HIS A 108 0.92 12.67 -0.19
C HIS A 108 2.30 12.07 0.14
N THR A 109 2.43 10.77 -0.08
CA THR A 109 3.68 10.04 0.17
C THR A 109 4.75 10.44 -0.86
N PRO A 110 6.02 10.46 -0.47
CA PRO A 110 7.10 10.85 -1.38
C PRO A 110 7.22 9.93 -2.59
N LEU A 111 7.43 10.54 -3.75
CA LEU A 111 7.92 9.89 -4.96
C LEU A 111 9.44 10.12 -5.01
N VAL A 112 10.21 9.08 -4.67
CA VAL A 112 11.68 9.18 -4.53
C VAL A 112 12.37 8.60 -5.75
N GLU A 113 13.15 9.42 -6.42
CA GLU A 113 13.93 9.01 -7.59
C GLU A 113 15.01 8.00 -7.20
N ALA A 114 15.16 6.93 -7.98
CA ALA A 114 16.26 5.99 -7.81
C ALA A 114 17.60 6.70 -8.04
N ASN A 115 18.60 6.36 -7.22
CA ASN A 115 19.93 6.97 -7.37
C ASN A 115 20.64 6.48 -8.65
N ALA A 116 21.73 7.16 -9.00
CA ALA A 116 22.50 6.84 -10.22
C ALA A 116 22.99 5.38 -10.29
N THR A 117 23.29 4.77 -9.14
CA THR A 117 23.72 3.37 -9.05
C THR A 117 22.60 2.43 -9.48
N LEU A 118 21.39 2.60 -8.94
CA LEU A 118 20.25 1.78 -9.30
C LEU A 118 19.82 1.98 -10.76
N LYS A 119 19.77 3.24 -11.23
CA LYS A 119 19.45 3.54 -12.63
C LYS A 119 20.43 2.89 -13.59
N LYS A 120 21.72 2.93 -13.30
CA LYS A 120 22.75 2.27 -14.10
C LYS A 120 22.62 0.75 -14.09
N GLU A 121 22.28 0.15 -12.93
CA GLU A 121 22.06 -1.29 -12.80
C GLU A 121 20.89 -1.78 -13.64
N VAL A 122 19.78 -1.03 -13.60
CA VAL A 122 18.52 -1.38 -14.29
C VAL A 122 18.54 -0.96 -15.75
N GLY A 123 19.28 0.11 -16.10
CA GLY A 123 19.29 0.69 -17.45
C GLY A 123 18.06 1.53 -17.75
N LEU A 124 17.35 2.02 -16.72
CA LEU A 124 16.09 2.77 -16.84
C LEU A 124 15.97 3.81 -15.73
N ASP A 125 15.28 4.90 -15.99
CA ASP A 125 14.84 5.84 -14.96
C ASP A 125 13.64 5.27 -14.21
N PHE A 126 13.65 5.35 -12.88
CA PHE A 126 12.53 4.90 -12.06
C PHE A 126 12.49 5.55 -10.69
N TYR A 127 11.33 5.44 -10.05
CA TYR A 127 11.01 6.05 -8.77
C TYR A 127 10.37 5.03 -7.82
N PHE A 128 10.53 5.27 -6.52
CA PHE A 128 9.80 4.57 -5.46
C PHE A 128 8.70 5.49 -4.93
N LYS A 129 7.45 5.09 -5.02
CA LYS A 129 6.33 5.73 -4.31
C LYS A 129 6.28 5.13 -2.91
N ASN A 130 6.78 5.89 -1.93
CA ASN A 130 7.03 5.39 -0.58
C ASN A 130 5.78 5.40 0.31
N ASP A 131 4.84 4.52 0.05
CA ASP A 131 3.63 4.34 0.86
C ASP A 131 3.90 3.79 2.27
N GLY A 132 5.10 3.30 2.53
CA GLY A 132 5.60 3.01 3.87
C GLY A 132 5.69 4.20 4.83
N LEU A 133 5.53 5.44 4.34
CA LEU A 133 5.50 6.65 5.16
C LEU A 133 4.08 7.08 5.58
N ASN A 134 3.06 6.32 5.25
CA ASN A 134 1.73 6.49 5.83
C ASN A 134 1.72 6.19 7.35
N PRO A 135 0.73 6.67 8.13
CA PRO A 135 0.71 6.59 9.59
C PRO A 135 0.92 5.20 10.21
N SER A 136 0.33 4.15 9.64
CA SER A 136 0.57 2.78 10.09
C SER A 136 1.74 2.10 9.37
N ALA A 137 2.53 2.88 8.64
CA ALA A 137 3.65 2.43 7.83
C ALA A 137 3.26 1.52 6.66
N SER A 138 2.07 1.73 6.04
CA SER A 138 1.68 1.03 4.81
C SER A 138 0.60 1.77 4.00
N PHE A 139 0.46 1.42 2.71
CA PHE A 139 -0.58 1.93 1.81
C PHE A 139 -2.02 1.65 2.27
N LYS A 140 -2.21 0.72 3.21
CA LYS A 140 -3.53 0.37 3.75
C LYS A 140 -4.24 1.57 4.35
N ASP A 141 -3.50 2.57 4.82
CA ASP A 141 -4.04 3.78 5.42
C ASP A 141 -4.89 4.60 4.46
N ARG A 142 -4.53 4.63 3.18
CA ARG A 142 -5.35 5.27 2.14
C ARG A 142 -6.77 4.72 2.11
N GLY A 143 -6.88 3.40 2.15
CA GLY A 143 -8.18 2.73 2.18
C GLY A 143 -8.90 2.89 3.52
N MET A 144 -8.18 2.83 4.63
CA MET A 144 -8.79 2.97 5.96
C MET A 144 -9.28 4.39 6.23
N ALA A 145 -8.56 5.42 5.80
CA ALA A 145 -9.03 6.80 5.90
C ALA A 145 -10.39 6.99 5.23
N CYS A 146 -10.57 6.46 4.02
CA CYS A 146 -11.83 6.52 3.31
C CYS A 146 -12.93 5.69 4.01
N ALA A 147 -12.63 4.44 4.36
CA ALA A 147 -13.61 3.54 4.97
C ALA A 147 -14.07 4.03 6.35
N LEU A 148 -13.14 4.51 7.20
CA LEU A 148 -13.48 5.02 8.52
C LEU A 148 -14.14 6.42 8.47
N SER A 149 -13.83 7.26 7.48
CA SER A 149 -14.60 8.49 7.23
C SER A 149 -16.05 8.19 6.86
N TYR A 150 -16.27 7.19 6.00
CA TYR A 150 -17.62 6.73 5.67
C TYR A 150 -18.34 6.16 6.89
N ILE A 151 -17.69 5.32 7.70
CA ILE A 151 -18.25 4.76 8.92
C ILE A 151 -18.61 5.89 9.90
N ASN A 152 -17.74 6.87 10.10
CA ASN A 152 -18.01 8.04 10.92
C ASN A 152 -19.23 8.82 10.44
N PHE A 153 -19.36 9.03 9.13
CA PHE A 153 -20.47 9.69 8.50
C PHE A 153 -21.81 8.94 8.71
N VAL A 154 -21.82 7.63 8.53
CA VAL A 154 -23.03 6.81 8.70
C VAL A 154 -23.44 6.71 10.17
N ALA A 155 -22.50 6.45 11.08
CA ALA A 155 -22.76 6.36 12.52
C ALA A 155 -23.33 7.67 13.08
N GLY A 156 -22.84 8.82 12.62
CA GLY A 156 -23.37 10.13 13.01
C GLY A 156 -24.83 10.36 12.57
N ARG A 157 -25.30 9.71 11.51
CA ARG A 157 -26.68 9.83 11.01
C ARG A 157 -27.67 8.93 11.74
N GLU A 158 -27.28 7.70 12.01
CA GLU A 158 -28.22 6.67 12.48
C GLU A 158 -28.40 6.68 14.01
N LYS A 159 -27.57 7.40 14.79
CA LYS A 159 -27.51 7.34 16.25
C LYS A 159 -27.57 5.90 16.79
N THR A 160 -27.18 4.93 15.95
CA THR A 160 -27.02 3.54 16.31
C THR A 160 -25.85 3.43 17.26
N GLY A 161 -25.98 2.62 18.31
CA GLY A 161 -24.94 2.44 19.32
C GLY A 161 -23.58 1.99 18.73
N ASP A 162 -22.67 1.59 19.58
CA ASP A 162 -21.30 1.18 19.22
C ASP A 162 -21.23 0.31 17.97
N LEU A 163 -20.58 0.78 16.92
CA LEU A 163 -20.28 -0.01 15.72
C LEU A 163 -18.96 -0.76 15.93
N LEU A 164 -18.95 -2.06 15.68
CA LEU A 164 -17.72 -2.85 15.68
C LEU A 164 -17.05 -2.79 14.31
N ALA A 165 -15.85 -2.23 14.22
CA ALA A 165 -14.98 -2.34 13.08
C ALA A 165 -14.10 -3.58 13.22
N ILE A 166 -14.25 -4.56 12.32
CA ILE A 166 -13.54 -5.83 12.42
C ILE A 166 -12.75 -6.15 11.16
N CYS A 167 -11.57 -6.75 11.34
CA CYS A 167 -10.83 -7.35 10.23
C CYS A 167 -10.17 -8.66 10.63
N ALA A 168 -10.10 -9.60 9.71
CA ALA A 168 -9.18 -10.73 9.79
C ALA A 168 -7.90 -10.35 9.02
N SER A 169 -6.78 -10.20 9.70
CA SER A 169 -5.50 -9.88 9.05
C SER A 169 -4.34 -10.03 10.02
N THR A 170 -3.30 -10.68 9.56
CA THR A 170 -2.05 -10.89 10.30
C THR A 170 -1.02 -9.77 10.10
N GLY A 171 -1.36 -8.64 9.43
CA GLY A 171 -0.35 -7.65 9.07
C GLY A 171 -0.89 -6.23 8.88
N ASP A 172 -0.54 -5.62 7.74
CA ASP A 172 -0.78 -4.20 7.46
C ASP A 172 -2.25 -3.76 7.57
N THR A 173 -3.20 -4.62 7.20
CA THR A 173 -4.62 -4.28 7.28
C THR A 173 -5.09 -4.13 8.72
N SER A 174 -4.69 -5.04 9.61
CA SER A 174 -5.05 -4.98 11.03
C SER A 174 -4.41 -3.78 11.74
N ALA A 175 -3.15 -3.49 11.43
CA ALA A 175 -2.44 -2.34 11.96
C ALA A 175 -3.15 -1.02 11.60
N SER A 176 -3.47 -0.84 10.33
CA SER A 176 -4.18 0.34 9.83
C SER A 176 -5.59 0.43 10.41
N ALA A 177 -6.37 -0.66 10.38
CA ALA A 177 -7.73 -0.69 10.92
C ALA A 177 -7.78 -0.32 12.40
N ALA A 178 -6.88 -0.88 13.22
CA ALA A 178 -6.80 -0.59 14.63
C ALA A 178 -6.45 0.87 14.92
N LEU A 179 -5.47 1.42 14.18
CA LEU A 179 -5.05 2.81 14.32
C LEU A 179 -6.19 3.80 14.02
N TYR A 180 -6.86 3.64 12.89
CA TYR A 180 -7.95 4.53 12.48
C TYR A 180 -9.20 4.39 13.35
N ALA A 181 -9.52 3.17 13.79
CA ALA A 181 -10.62 2.95 14.74
C ALA A 181 -10.32 3.59 16.11
N ALA A 182 -9.08 3.48 16.59
CA ALA A 182 -8.67 4.12 17.85
C ALA A 182 -8.83 5.65 17.81
N TYR A 183 -8.61 6.28 16.65
CA TYR A 183 -8.81 7.71 16.48
C TYR A 183 -10.30 8.13 16.62
N LEU A 184 -11.21 7.27 16.18
CA LEU A 184 -12.66 7.52 16.34
C LEU A 184 -13.17 7.32 17.77
N GLY A 185 -12.36 6.71 18.63
CA GLY A 185 -12.65 6.54 20.05
C GLY A 185 -13.87 5.66 20.32
N ASP A 186 -14.73 6.08 21.25
CA ASP A 186 -15.83 5.26 21.76
C ASP A 186 -16.91 4.90 20.74
N PHE A 187 -16.96 5.61 19.61
CA PHE A 187 -17.95 5.33 18.55
C PHE A 187 -17.67 4.05 17.76
N VAL A 188 -16.39 3.65 17.67
CA VAL A 188 -15.97 2.50 16.87
C VAL A 188 -15.06 1.62 17.69
N LYS A 189 -15.58 0.49 18.15
CA LYS A 189 -14.76 -0.56 18.76
C LYS A 189 -14.02 -1.32 17.66
N SER A 190 -12.76 -1.62 17.86
CA SER A 190 -11.98 -2.41 16.90
C SER A 190 -11.67 -3.80 17.39
N ALA A 191 -11.77 -4.78 16.51
CA ALA A 191 -11.32 -6.14 16.75
C ALA A 191 -10.51 -6.67 15.55
N VAL A 192 -9.51 -7.49 15.86
CA VAL A 192 -8.68 -8.17 14.88
C VAL A 192 -8.76 -9.66 15.15
N LEU A 193 -9.16 -10.46 14.16
CA LEU A 193 -9.16 -11.92 14.24
C LEU A 193 -7.92 -12.49 13.57
N LEU A 194 -7.29 -13.43 14.25
CA LEU A 194 -6.01 -14.04 13.85
C LEU A 194 -6.05 -15.55 14.03
N PRO A 195 -5.33 -16.32 13.20
CA PRO A 195 -5.12 -17.74 13.46
C PRO A 195 -4.13 -17.91 14.62
N GLU A 196 -4.48 -18.76 15.59
CA GLU A 196 -3.70 -19.01 16.80
C GLU A 196 -2.27 -19.47 16.47
N GLY A 197 -1.29 -18.83 17.11
CA GLY A 197 0.13 -19.21 17.02
C GLY A 197 0.78 -18.95 15.64
N LYS A 198 0.12 -18.26 14.69
CA LYS A 198 0.64 -18.02 13.34
C LYS A 198 0.99 -16.55 13.04
N VAL A 199 1.13 -15.76 14.08
CA VAL A 199 1.38 -14.31 13.97
C VAL A 199 2.60 -13.92 14.79
N THR A 200 3.46 -13.09 14.21
CA THR A 200 4.67 -12.64 14.90
C THR A 200 4.36 -11.50 15.89
N PRO A 201 5.18 -11.30 16.95
CA PRO A 201 5.04 -10.16 17.84
C PRO A 201 5.06 -8.81 17.12
N GLN A 202 5.83 -8.68 16.05
CA GLN A 202 5.93 -7.46 15.25
C GLN A 202 4.59 -7.14 14.56
N GLN A 203 3.89 -8.15 14.07
CA GLN A 203 2.57 -7.98 13.44
C GLN A 203 1.48 -7.62 14.47
N LEU A 204 1.61 -8.08 15.71
CA LEU A 204 0.68 -7.76 16.81
C LEU A 204 0.94 -6.39 17.44
N SER A 205 2.15 -5.86 17.35
CA SER A 205 2.54 -4.65 18.08
C SER A 205 1.63 -3.45 17.84
N GLN A 206 1.27 -3.18 16.59
CA GLN A 206 0.42 -2.03 16.24
C GLN A 206 -1.05 -2.23 16.66
N PRO A 207 -1.74 -3.35 16.35
CA PRO A 207 -3.10 -3.58 16.83
C PRO A 207 -3.23 -3.53 18.35
N LEU A 208 -2.33 -4.19 19.08
CA LEU A 208 -2.30 -4.17 20.55
C LEU A 208 -2.03 -2.77 21.09
N GLY A 209 -1.03 -2.07 20.52
CA GLY A 209 -0.68 -0.70 20.91
C GLY A 209 -1.79 0.31 20.65
N SER A 210 -2.64 0.08 19.64
CA SER A 210 -3.83 0.89 19.34
C SER A 210 -5.06 0.50 20.19
N GLY A 211 -4.96 -0.46 21.09
CA GLY A 211 -6.05 -0.88 21.96
C GLY A 211 -7.14 -1.72 21.28
N ALA A 212 -6.87 -2.26 20.09
CA ALA A 212 -7.79 -3.18 19.43
C ALA A 212 -7.91 -4.50 20.22
N ARG A 213 -9.10 -5.09 20.21
CA ARG A 213 -9.28 -6.45 20.74
C ARG A 213 -8.73 -7.45 19.75
N VAL A 214 -7.62 -8.08 20.09
CA VAL A 214 -7.01 -9.14 19.30
C VAL A 214 -7.55 -10.48 19.76
N LEU A 215 -8.20 -11.22 18.85
CA LEU A 215 -8.85 -12.50 19.11
C LEU A 215 -8.15 -13.56 18.25
N GLU A 216 -7.57 -14.54 18.91
CA GLU A 216 -6.95 -15.69 18.24
C GLU A 216 -7.95 -16.85 18.19
N ILE A 217 -8.12 -17.45 17.01
CA ILE A 217 -8.98 -18.61 16.83
C ILE A 217 -8.18 -19.80 16.25
N PRO A 218 -8.49 -21.03 16.66
CA PRO A 218 -7.89 -22.19 16.04
C PRO A 218 -8.19 -22.26 14.55
N GLY A 219 -7.21 -22.55 13.70
CA GLY A 219 -7.41 -22.71 12.28
C GLY A 219 -6.39 -21.97 11.41
N VAL A 220 -6.85 -21.54 10.22
CA VAL A 220 -6.07 -20.79 9.23
C VAL A 220 -6.73 -19.42 8.94
N PHE A 221 -6.05 -18.59 8.16
CA PHE A 221 -6.54 -17.26 7.80
C PHE A 221 -7.96 -17.29 7.17
N ASP A 222 -8.23 -18.28 6.31
CA ASP A 222 -9.53 -18.41 5.65
C ASP A 222 -10.66 -18.71 6.65
N ASP A 223 -10.37 -19.40 7.75
CA ASP A 223 -11.36 -19.65 8.82
C ASP A 223 -11.67 -18.35 9.57
N CYS A 224 -10.65 -17.53 9.85
CA CYS A 224 -10.86 -16.19 10.41
C CYS A 224 -11.75 -15.34 9.49
N MET A 225 -11.52 -15.40 8.19
CA MET A 225 -12.33 -14.66 7.21
C MET A 225 -13.80 -15.10 7.22
N LYS A 226 -14.09 -16.40 7.27
CA LYS A 226 -15.47 -16.92 7.37
C LYS A 226 -16.18 -16.45 8.64
N VAL A 227 -15.45 -16.44 9.78
CA VAL A 227 -16.02 -15.96 11.06
C VAL A 227 -16.37 -14.49 10.96
N VAL A 228 -15.47 -13.67 10.41
CA VAL A 228 -15.72 -12.22 10.27
C VAL A 228 -16.86 -11.92 9.29
N GLU A 229 -16.99 -12.70 8.22
CA GLU A 229 -18.10 -12.60 7.27
C GLU A 229 -19.44 -12.96 7.95
N CYS A 230 -19.48 -14.03 8.70
CA CYS A 230 -20.65 -14.44 9.48
C CYS A 230 -21.06 -13.37 10.50
N LEU A 231 -20.08 -12.72 11.15
CA LEU A 231 -20.34 -11.60 12.06
C LEU A 231 -20.94 -10.41 11.30
N ALA A 232 -20.42 -10.07 10.14
CA ALA A 232 -20.92 -8.95 9.33
C ALA A 232 -22.33 -9.20 8.75
N GLU A 233 -22.71 -10.46 8.56
CA GLU A 233 -24.06 -10.83 8.10
C GLU A 233 -25.10 -10.76 9.22
N ASN A 234 -24.72 -11.04 10.46
CA ASN A 234 -25.67 -11.22 11.56
C ASN A 234 -25.67 -10.09 12.62
N TYR A 235 -24.68 -9.21 12.60
CA TYR A 235 -24.50 -8.13 13.57
C TYR A 235 -24.17 -6.81 12.89
N HIS A 236 -24.31 -5.70 13.60
CA HIS A 236 -23.87 -4.39 13.15
C HIS A 236 -22.33 -4.30 13.18
N VAL A 237 -21.71 -4.82 12.15
CA VAL A 237 -20.25 -4.93 12.02
C VAL A 237 -19.79 -4.31 10.71
N ALA A 238 -18.82 -3.42 10.81
CA ALA A 238 -18.11 -2.90 9.65
C ALA A 238 -16.91 -3.79 9.34
N LEU A 239 -16.98 -4.53 8.22
CA LEU A 239 -15.90 -5.36 7.72
C LEU A 239 -14.83 -4.49 7.05
N LEU A 240 -13.59 -4.54 7.55
CA LEU A 240 -12.47 -3.76 7.04
C LEU A 240 -11.48 -4.59 6.19
N ASN A 241 -11.91 -5.72 5.65
CA ASN A 241 -11.13 -6.56 4.74
C ASN A 241 -11.20 -6.09 3.27
N SER A 242 -10.53 -6.82 2.38
CA SER A 242 -10.39 -6.45 0.95
C SER A 242 -11.70 -6.47 0.15
N LYS A 243 -12.79 -7.03 0.71
CA LYS A 243 -14.14 -6.95 0.12
C LYS A 243 -14.72 -5.53 0.20
N ASN A 244 -14.31 -4.72 1.18
CA ASN A 244 -14.84 -3.38 1.40
C ASN A 244 -14.47 -2.42 0.26
N SER A 245 -15.48 -1.95 -0.48
CA SER A 245 -15.32 -1.08 -1.64
C SER A 245 -14.83 0.33 -1.28
N TRP A 246 -15.12 0.83 -0.06
CA TRP A 246 -14.64 2.12 0.41
C TRP A 246 -13.12 2.13 0.57
N ARG A 247 -12.54 0.98 0.94
CA ARG A 247 -11.09 0.86 0.99
C ARG A 247 -10.45 0.96 -0.39
N ILE A 248 -11.06 0.34 -1.41
CA ILE A 248 -10.56 0.44 -2.79
C ILE A 248 -10.62 1.88 -3.25
N LEU A 249 -11.73 2.56 -2.99
CA LEU A 249 -11.94 3.96 -3.35
C LEU A 249 -10.86 4.88 -2.74
N GLY A 250 -10.54 4.72 -1.45
CA GLY A 250 -9.45 5.48 -0.82
C GLY A 250 -8.07 5.21 -1.42
N GLN A 251 -7.80 3.96 -1.81
CA GLN A 251 -6.54 3.55 -2.44
C GLN A 251 -6.36 4.12 -3.85
N GLU A 252 -7.43 4.53 -4.55
CA GLU A 252 -7.34 5.22 -5.85
C GLU A 252 -6.49 6.50 -5.78
N SER A 253 -6.39 7.11 -4.59
CA SER A 253 -5.54 8.29 -4.34
C SER A 253 -4.07 8.08 -4.70
N PHE A 254 -3.57 6.85 -4.70
CA PHE A 254 -2.23 6.50 -5.16
C PHE A 254 -2.01 6.96 -6.62
N SER A 255 -2.95 6.64 -7.51
CA SER A 255 -2.88 7.02 -8.92
C SER A 255 -3.02 8.53 -9.12
N TYR A 256 -3.86 9.18 -8.33
CA TYR A 256 -4.06 10.62 -8.38
C TYR A 256 -2.80 11.39 -7.96
N GLU A 257 -2.11 10.91 -6.93
CA GLU A 257 -0.85 11.48 -6.48
C GLU A 257 0.27 11.27 -7.50
N ILE A 258 0.39 10.09 -8.10
CA ILE A 258 1.37 9.83 -9.16
C ILE A 258 1.12 10.76 -10.35
N ALA A 259 -0.13 10.89 -10.80
CA ALA A 259 -0.45 11.83 -11.88
C ALA A 259 -0.03 13.27 -11.52
N GLN A 260 -0.35 13.71 -10.30
CA GLN A 260 0.02 15.05 -9.83
C GLN A 260 1.55 15.22 -9.65
N ASP A 261 2.26 14.19 -9.20
CA ASP A 261 3.71 14.23 -8.98
C ASP A 261 4.50 14.29 -10.31
N PHE A 262 3.88 13.86 -11.43
CA PHE A 262 4.40 13.98 -12.78
C PHE A 262 3.69 15.07 -13.61
N ASP A 263 3.15 16.11 -12.98
CA ASP A 263 2.45 17.21 -13.65
C ASP A 263 1.35 16.74 -14.61
N TYR A 264 0.73 15.60 -14.28
CA TYR A 264 -0.31 14.88 -15.04
C TYR A 264 0.17 14.28 -16.39
N GLU A 265 1.49 14.21 -16.61
CA GLU A 265 2.11 13.58 -17.77
C GLU A 265 2.54 12.15 -17.45
N VAL A 266 1.65 11.20 -17.71
CA VAL A 266 1.85 9.79 -17.32
C VAL A 266 1.97 8.81 -18.49
N GLU A 267 2.03 9.28 -19.74
CA GLU A 267 2.03 8.44 -20.94
C GLU A 267 3.14 7.39 -20.95
N ASN A 268 4.37 7.80 -20.63
CA ASN A 268 5.53 6.93 -20.59
C ASN A 268 5.83 6.36 -19.20
N LYS A 269 4.85 6.32 -18.29
CA LYS A 269 5.05 5.72 -16.97
C LYS A 269 4.61 4.26 -16.96
N ALA A 270 5.38 3.44 -16.25
CA ALA A 270 5.06 2.05 -15.98
C ALA A 270 4.94 1.86 -14.46
N ILE A 271 3.72 1.58 -13.99
CA ILE A 271 3.39 1.49 -12.57
C ILE A 271 3.44 0.02 -12.14
N LEU A 272 4.35 -0.31 -11.24
CA LEU A 272 4.53 -1.68 -10.75
C LEU A 272 3.84 -1.85 -9.42
N VAL A 273 2.91 -2.80 -9.36
CA VAL A 273 2.00 -2.98 -8.22
C VAL A 273 2.04 -4.44 -7.74
N PRO A 274 2.47 -4.70 -6.49
CA PRO A 274 2.38 -6.04 -5.89
C PRO A 274 0.93 -6.49 -5.75
N ILE A 275 0.65 -7.74 -6.09
CA ILE A 275 -0.70 -8.30 -6.07
C ILE A 275 -0.85 -9.37 -4.99
N GLY A 276 -1.56 -9.05 -3.90
CA GLY A 276 -2.13 -10.04 -2.98
C GLY A 276 -3.62 -10.26 -3.25
N ASN A 277 -4.51 -9.70 -2.42
CA ASN A 277 -5.98 -9.73 -2.63
C ASN A 277 -6.47 -8.93 -3.86
N ALA A 278 -5.56 -8.37 -4.64
CA ALA A 278 -5.78 -7.61 -5.86
C ALA A 278 -6.62 -6.31 -5.70
N GLY A 279 -6.87 -5.85 -4.45
CA GLY A 279 -7.58 -4.59 -4.19
C GLY A 279 -6.77 -3.37 -4.60
N ASN A 280 -5.45 -3.40 -4.37
CA ASN A 280 -4.56 -2.29 -4.69
C ASN A 280 -4.47 -2.04 -6.20
N ILE A 281 -4.17 -3.07 -6.99
CA ILE A 281 -4.11 -2.94 -8.45
C ILE A 281 -5.48 -2.55 -9.04
N THR A 282 -6.58 -3.03 -8.44
CA THR A 282 -7.95 -2.57 -8.76
C THR A 282 -8.06 -1.05 -8.59
N ALA A 283 -7.64 -0.52 -7.44
CA ALA A 283 -7.68 0.90 -7.15
C ALA A 283 -6.77 1.71 -8.07
N VAL A 284 -5.55 1.23 -8.34
CA VAL A 284 -4.60 1.90 -9.24
C VAL A 284 -5.19 2.05 -10.65
N MET A 285 -5.73 0.97 -11.23
CA MET A 285 -6.37 1.04 -12.54
C MET A 285 -7.62 1.95 -12.53
N SER A 286 -8.47 1.83 -11.50
CA SER A 286 -9.68 2.65 -11.37
C SER A 286 -9.35 4.13 -11.25
N GLY A 287 -8.34 4.49 -10.46
CA GLY A 287 -7.92 5.88 -10.28
C GLY A 287 -7.45 6.52 -11.57
N PHE A 288 -6.54 5.88 -12.31
CA PHE A 288 -6.09 6.41 -13.59
C PHE A 288 -7.24 6.50 -14.62
N LEU A 289 -8.14 5.51 -14.67
CA LEU A 289 -9.33 5.56 -15.54
C LEU A 289 -10.24 6.75 -15.22
N LYS A 290 -10.45 7.08 -13.95
CA LYS A 290 -11.25 8.23 -13.54
C LYS A 290 -10.61 9.55 -13.99
N PHE A 291 -9.30 9.71 -13.78
CA PHE A 291 -8.56 10.89 -14.22
C PHE A 291 -8.55 11.04 -15.74
N PHE A 292 -8.37 9.93 -16.46
CA PHE A 292 -8.43 9.93 -17.91
C PHE A 292 -9.82 10.34 -18.43
N ARG A 293 -10.90 9.77 -17.87
CA ARG A 293 -12.28 10.11 -18.27
C ARG A 293 -12.66 11.55 -17.95
N ALA A 294 -12.08 12.12 -16.91
CA ALA A 294 -12.30 13.52 -16.51
C ALA A 294 -11.32 14.50 -17.16
N GLY A 295 -10.46 14.05 -18.08
CA GLY A 295 -9.53 14.89 -18.82
C GLY A 295 -8.37 15.47 -18.00
N LEU A 296 -8.08 14.90 -16.81
CA LEU A 296 -6.91 15.31 -16.03
C LEU A 296 -5.61 14.73 -16.58
N ILE A 297 -5.67 13.58 -17.23
CA ILE A 297 -4.56 12.98 -17.97
C ILE A 297 -5.02 12.65 -19.38
N ASP A 298 -4.15 12.81 -20.35
CA ASP A 298 -4.48 12.61 -21.78
C ASP A 298 -4.21 11.16 -22.21
N HIS A 299 -3.37 10.45 -21.48
CA HIS A 299 -2.96 9.07 -21.74
C HIS A 299 -2.98 8.24 -20.45
N LEU A 300 -3.17 6.93 -20.59
CA LEU A 300 -3.09 5.99 -19.48
C LEU A 300 -1.67 5.40 -19.39
N PRO A 301 -1.05 5.33 -18.18
CA PRO A 301 0.24 4.68 -18.00
C PRO A 301 0.15 3.16 -18.19
N LYS A 302 1.29 2.49 -18.37
CA LYS A 302 1.36 1.04 -18.28
C LYS A 302 1.18 0.58 -16.84
N ILE A 303 0.42 -0.48 -16.61
CA ILE A 303 0.25 -1.12 -15.28
C ILE A 303 0.86 -2.51 -15.33
N VAL A 304 1.79 -2.78 -14.43
CA VAL A 304 2.44 -4.09 -14.30
C VAL A 304 2.13 -4.65 -12.92
N GLY A 305 1.29 -5.66 -12.87
CA GLY A 305 1.07 -6.43 -11.66
C GLY A 305 2.24 -7.37 -11.39
N VAL A 306 2.66 -7.50 -10.13
CA VAL A 306 3.76 -8.39 -9.74
C VAL A 306 3.27 -9.39 -8.73
N GLN A 307 3.62 -10.66 -8.89
CA GLN A 307 3.36 -11.71 -7.91
C GLN A 307 4.59 -12.59 -7.69
N SER A 308 4.75 -13.02 -6.43
CA SER A 308 5.68 -14.11 -6.09
C SER A 308 5.21 -15.42 -6.72
N GLU A 309 6.15 -16.25 -7.18
CA GLU A 309 5.87 -17.62 -7.68
C GLU A 309 5.25 -18.55 -6.63
N HIS A 310 5.33 -18.17 -5.34
CA HIS A 310 4.70 -18.89 -4.24
C HIS A 310 3.21 -18.55 -4.06
N ALA A 311 2.69 -17.50 -4.74
CA ALA A 311 1.31 -17.05 -4.67
C ALA A 311 0.91 -16.26 -5.93
N ASP A 312 0.80 -16.93 -7.09
CA ASP A 312 0.75 -16.33 -8.43
C ASP A 312 -0.55 -16.54 -9.24
N PRO A 313 -1.74 -16.61 -8.64
CA PRO A 313 -2.97 -16.96 -9.36
C PRO A 313 -3.35 -15.97 -10.48
N VAL A 314 -3.04 -14.68 -10.31
CA VAL A 314 -3.33 -13.66 -11.33
C VAL A 314 -2.37 -13.78 -12.50
N TYR A 315 -1.08 -14.02 -12.22
CA TYR A 315 -0.08 -14.27 -13.24
C TYR A 315 -0.49 -15.47 -14.11
N ARG A 316 -0.83 -16.61 -13.50
CA ARG A 316 -1.28 -17.83 -14.23
C ARG A 316 -2.49 -17.57 -15.10
N TYR A 317 -3.45 -16.78 -14.62
CA TYR A 317 -4.63 -16.42 -15.41
C TYR A 317 -4.27 -15.62 -16.67
N TYR A 318 -3.32 -14.68 -16.58
CA TYR A 318 -2.92 -13.84 -17.71
C TYR A 318 -1.83 -14.45 -18.59
N MET A 319 -1.23 -15.57 -18.19
CA MET A 319 -0.34 -16.37 -19.06
C MET A 319 -1.09 -17.06 -20.19
N GLU A 320 -2.39 -17.31 -20.05
CA GLU A 320 -3.22 -17.73 -21.18
C GLU A 320 -3.48 -16.51 -22.09
N ASN A 321 -2.96 -16.59 -23.31
CA ASN A 321 -3.05 -15.50 -24.28
C ASN A 321 -4.45 -15.33 -24.86
N ASP A 322 -5.21 -16.41 -25.01
CA ASP A 322 -6.57 -16.40 -25.52
C ASP A 322 -7.56 -16.02 -24.39
N PRO A 323 -8.17 -14.83 -24.43
CA PRO A 323 -9.09 -14.39 -23.37
C PRO A 323 -10.26 -15.34 -23.14
N ASP A 324 -10.74 -16.02 -24.18
CA ASP A 324 -11.89 -16.93 -24.10
C ASP A 324 -11.55 -18.26 -23.42
N LYS A 325 -10.25 -18.59 -23.39
CA LYS A 325 -9.74 -19.80 -22.72
C LYS A 325 -9.33 -19.54 -21.28
N ARG A 326 -9.19 -18.28 -20.87
CA ARG A 326 -8.80 -17.95 -19.51
C ARG A 326 -9.77 -18.53 -18.50
N ARG A 327 -9.23 -19.24 -17.51
CA ARG A 327 -9.99 -19.74 -16.37
C ARG A 327 -9.25 -19.39 -15.10
N PHE A 328 -9.92 -18.70 -14.21
CA PHE A 328 -9.34 -18.42 -12.90
C PHE A 328 -9.40 -19.68 -12.04
N LEU A 329 -8.24 -20.10 -11.56
CA LEU A 329 -8.08 -21.19 -10.63
C LEU A 329 -7.28 -20.70 -9.42
N PRO A 330 -7.82 -20.86 -8.20
CA PRO A 330 -7.05 -20.61 -6.99
C PRO A 330 -5.80 -21.50 -6.94
N VAL A 331 -4.73 -20.97 -6.31
CA VAL A 331 -3.50 -21.73 -6.10
C VAL A 331 -3.28 -22.04 -4.62
N SER A 332 -2.66 -23.17 -4.32
CA SER A 332 -2.13 -23.42 -2.98
C SER A 332 -0.87 -22.58 -2.80
N VAL A 333 -0.87 -21.73 -1.77
CA VAL A 333 0.28 -20.87 -1.47
C VAL A 333 1.39 -21.66 -0.79
N ARG A 334 2.64 -21.26 -1.05
CA ARG A 334 3.83 -21.70 -0.32
C ARG A 334 4.32 -20.55 0.58
N PRO A 335 5.18 -20.82 1.60
CA PRO A 335 5.79 -19.76 2.39
C PRO A 335 6.43 -18.69 1.50
N SER A 336 6.11 -17.42 1.71
CA SER A 336 6.62 -16.33 0.88
C SER A 336 7.14 -15.19 1.74
N VAL A 337 8.26 -14.59 1.33
CA VAL A 337 8.78 -13.36 1.92
C VAL A 337 7.88 -12.18 1.62
N ALA A 338 7.12 -12.21 0.50
CA ALA A 338 6.04 -11.28 0.21
C ALA A 338 4.77 -11.58 1.04
N GLN A 339 4.92 -11.76 2.34
CA GLN A 339 3.91 -12.26 3.26
C GLN A 339 2.54 -11.55 3.15
N ALA A 340 2.52 -10.23 3.00
CA ALA A 340 1.27 -9.47 2.88
C ALA A 340 0.56 -9.67 1.51
N ALA A 341 1.26 -10.24 0.53
CA ALA A 341 0.76 -10.59 -0.81
C ALA A 341 0.55 -12.10 -1.01
N MET A 342 0.84 -12.94 -0.02
CA MET A 342 0.73 -14.41 -0.08
C MET A 342 -0.75 -14.86 -0.09
N ILE A 343 -1.43 -14.66 -1.22
CA ILE A 343 -2.86 -14.93 -1.39
C ILE A 343 -3.10 -15.82 -2.62
N GLY A 344 -3.62 -17.01 -2.38
CA GLY A 344 -3.93 -17.99 -3.45
C GLY A 344 -5.28 -17.80 -4.13
N ASN A 345 -6.22 -17.08 -3.51
CA ASN A 345 -7.56 -16.80 -4.02
C ASN A 345 -7.93 -15.32 -3.83
N PRO A 346 -7.44 -14.41 -4.68
CA PRO A 346 -7.68 -12.98 -4.55
C PRO A 346 -9.15 -12.60 -4.64
N VAL A 347 -9.68 -12.01 -3.58
CA VAL A 347 -11.09 -11.56 -3.49
C VAL A 347 -11.46 -10.58 -4.60
N SER A 348 -10.52 -9.73 -5.03
CA SER A 348 -10.76 -8.73 -6.06
C SER A 348 -10.49 -9.23 -7.49
N MET A 349 -10.26 -10.52 -7.71
CA MET A 349 -10.01 -11.05 -9.07
C MET A 349 -11.10 -10.66 -10.08
N PRO A 350 -12.42 -10.73 -9.77
CA PRO A 350 -13.46 -10.28 -10.70
C PRO A 350 -13.33 -8.78 -11.06
N ARG A 351 -12.92 -7.93 -10.08
CA ARG A 351 -12.67 -6.50 -10.34
C ARG A 351 -11.48 -6.29 -11.27
N VAL A 352 -10.40 -7.08 -11.09
CA VAL A 352 -9.22 -7.02 -11.96
C VAL A 352 -9.57 -7.36 -13.39
N VAL A 353 -10.31 -8.45 -13.61
CA VAL A 353 -10.71 -8.88 -14.95
C VAL A 353 -11.51 -7.78 -15.65
N GLU A 354 -12.50 -7.23 -14.99
CA GLU A 354 -13.32 -6.13 -15.52
C GLU A 354 -12.49 -4.87 -15.82
N LEU A 355 -11.67 -4.45 -14.89
CA LEU A 355 -10.87 -3.22 -15.03
C LEU A 355 -9.76 -3.36 -16.07
N VAL A 356 -9.11 -4.51 -16.20
CA VAL A 356 -8.12 -4.75 -17.26
C VAL A 356 -8.75 -4.57 -18.65
N GLN A 357 -9.98 -5.08 -18.85
CA GLN A 357 -10.69 -4.89 -20.11
C GLN A 357 -11.04 -3.42 -20.37
N GLN A 358 -11.58 -2.72 -19.35
CA GLN A 358 -11.89 -1.29 -19.47
C GLN A 358 -10.63 -0.46 -19.71
N TYR A 359 -9.54 -0.76 -19.01
CA TYR A 359 -8.29 -0.03 -19.07
C TYR A 359 -7.64 -0.14 -20.46
N ASN A 360 -7.48 -1.37 -20.96
CA ASN A 360 -6.89 -1.61 -22.28
C ASN A 360 -7.76 -1.05 -23.41
N ARG A 361 -9.10 -1.09 -23.26
CA ARG A 361 -10.03 -0.46 -24.22
C ARG A 361 -9.87 1.07 -24.22
N ALA A 362 -9.78 1.69 -23.05
CA ALA A 362 -9.60 3.13 -22.93
C ALA A 362 -8.23 3.59 -23.44
N ALA A 363 -7.18 2.79 -23.21
CA ALA A 363 -5.84 3.05 -23.71
C ALA A 363 -5.68 2.82 -25.22
N GLY A 364 -6.65 2.14 -25.88
CA GLY A 364 -6.58 1.77 -27.31
C GLY A 364 -5.49 0.71 -27.62
N LYS A 365 -4.83 0.18 -26.61
CA LYS A 365 -3.74 -0.82 -26.70
C LYS A 365 -3.64 -1.65 -25.43
N LYS A 366 -2.91 -2.77 -25.49
CA LYS A 366 -2.56 -3.52 -24.27
C LYS A 366 -1.63 -2.67 -23.40
N SER A 367 -2.10 -2.23 -22.24
CA SER A 367 -1.37 -1.38 -21.27
C SER A 367 -1.32 -2.02 -19.88
N THR A 368 -1.82 -3.26 -19.74
CA THR A 368 -1.80 -4.00 -18.48
C THR A 368 -1.06 -5.32 -18.65
N PHE A 369 -0.14 -5.60 -17.76
CA PHE A 369 0.74 -6.75 -17.78
C PHE A 369 0.84 -7.37 -16.39
N VAL A 370 1.25 -8.62 -16.31
CA VAL A 370 1.55 -9.29 -15.04
C VAL A 370 2.86 -10.04 -15.19
N VAL A 371 3.73 -9.94 -14.20
CA VAL A 371 5.00 -10.66 -14.12
C VAL A 371 5.09 -11.46 -12.83
N GLN A 372 5.91 -12.49 -12.85
CA GLN A 372 6.21 -13.35 -11.71
C GLN A 372 7.67 -13.18 -11.30
N VAL A 373 7.94 -13.19 -10.00
CA VAL A 373 9.26 -13.08 -9.39
C VAL A 373 9.49 -14.19 -8.38
N THR A 374 10.73 -14.60 -8.19
CA THR A 374 11.12 -15.59 -7.18
C THR A 374 11.28 -14.93 -5.81
N GLU A 375 11.24 -15.73 -4.74
CA GLU A 375 11.48 -15.27 -3.37
C GLU A 375 12.91 -14.70 -3.22
N GLN A 376 13.87 -15.32 -3.89
CA GLN A 376 15.27 -14.83 -3.95
C GLN A 376 15.34 -13.44 -4.59
N GLU A 377 14.68 -13.24 -5.73
CA GLU A 377 14.67 -11.94 -6.43
C GLU A 377 14.02 -10.84 -5.57
N ILE A 378 12.96 -11.17 -4.83
CA ILE A 378 12.28 -10.25 -3.92
C ILE A 378 13.24 -9.78 -2.80
N MET A 379 13.91 -10.74 -2.14
CA MET A 379 14.81 -10.42 -1.03
C MET A 379 16.04 -9.64 -1.49
N ASP A 380 16.67 -10.06 -2.57
CA ASP A 380 17.82 -9.35 -3.14
C ASP A 380 17.45 -7.92 -3.55
N ALA A 381 16.31 -7.75 -4.22
CA ALA A 381 15.82 -6.44 -4.64
C ALA A 381 15.50 -5.54 -3.43
N MET A 382 14.86 -6.06 -2.38
CA MET A 382 14.61 -5.32 -1.16
C MET A 382 15.90 -4.81 -0.51
N ILE A 383 16.90 -5.69 -0.34
CA ILE A 383 18.19 -5.32 0.27
C ILE A 383 18.92 -4.30 -0.60
N VAL A 384 18.95 -4.51 -1.92
CA VAL A 384 19.59 -3.57 -2.85
C VAL A 384 18.92 -2.21 -2.83
N ALA A 385 17.57 -2.14 -2.84
CA ALA A 385 16.84 -0.89 -2.73
C ALA A 385 17.19 -0.15 -1.43
N ASN A 386 17.18 -0.84 -0.30
CA ASN A 386 17.45 -0.24 1.01
C ASN A 386 18.90 0.22 1.17
N ARG A 387 19.87 -0.49 0.59
CA ARG A 387 21.27 -0.05 0.51
C ARG A 387 21.49 1.21 -0.35
N ASN A 388 20.50 1.53 -1.18
CA ASN A 388 20.50 2.71 -2.04
C ASN A 388 19.54 3.81 -1.57
N GLY A 389 19.24 3.84 -0.26
CA GLY A 389 18.53 4.95 0.38
C GLY A 389 17.00 4.84 0.33
N ASN A 390 16.46 3.65 0.07
CA ASN A 390 15.02 3.41 0.12
C ASN A 390 14.60 2.73 1.43
N ILE A 391 13.28 2.62 1.63
CA ILE A 391 12.67 2.02 2.83
C ILE A 391 11.77 0.83 2.47
N ALA A 392 12.10 0.16 1.36
CA ALA A 392 11.27 -0.88 0.78
C ALA A 392 11.12 -2.09 1.73
N CYS A 393 9.87 -2.50 1.96
CA CYS A 393 9.54 -3.79 2.54
C CYS A 393 9.73 -4.92 1.52
N THR A 394 9.40 -6.15 1.87
CA THR A 394 9.48 -7.29 0.95
C THR A 394 8.61 -7.08 -0.29
N GLN A 395 7.40 -6.54 -0.17
CA GLN A 395 6.54 -6.20 -1.32
C GLN A 395 7.10 -5.03 -2.14
N GLY A 396 7.83 -4.09 -1.52
CA GLY A 396 8.60 -3.08 -2.26
C GLY A 396 9.74 -3.71 -3.06
N GLY A 397 10.39 -4.73 -2.50
CA GLY A 397 11.35 -5.59 -3.21
C GLY A 397 10.70 -6.35 -4.36
N GLU A 398 9.48 -6.87 -4.15
CA GLU A 398 8.67 -7.50 -5.20
C GLU A 398 8.42 -6.56 -6.38
N SER A 399 8.04 -5.28 -6.13
CA SER A 399 7.90 -4.27 -7.19
C SER A 399 9.20 -4.03 -7.94
N PHE A 400 10.33 -3.96 -7.24
CA PHE A 400 11.64 -3.72 -7.87
C PHE A 400 12.13 -4.93 -8.67
N ALA A 401 11.97 -6.15 -8.17
CA ALA A 401 12.22 -7.37 -8.94
C ALA A 401 11.32 -7.44 -10.18
N GLY A 402 10.04 -7.07 -10.01
CA GLY A 402 9.06 -7.00 -11.10
C GLY A 402 9.43 -6.02 -12.19
N LEU A 403 10.06 -4.88 -11.88
CA LEU A 403 10.58 -3.94 -12.87
C LEU A 403 11.58 -4.63 -13.79
N LYS A 404 12.58 -5.34 -13.23
CA LYS A 404 13.59 -6.08 -13.98
C LYS A 404 12.95 -7.15 -14.87
N LYS A 405 11.96 -7.89 -14.35
CA LYS A 405 11.21 -8.91 -15.14
C LYS A 405 10.39 -8.29 -16.27
N ALA A 406 9.74 -7.16 -16.02
CA ALA A 406 8.94 -6.47 -17.04
C ALA A 406 9.79 -5.91 -18.19
N ILE A 407 11.00 -5.41 -17.90
CA ILE A 407 11.99 -5.01 -18.90
C ILE A 407 12.43 -6.25 -19.72
N GLN A 408 12.80 -7.34 -19.05
CA GLN A 408 13.21 -8.58 -19.72
C GLN A 408 12.12 -9.16 -20.62
N ALA A 409 10.84 -9.01 -20.21
CA ALA A 409 9.69 -9.46 -20.99
C ALA A 409 9.31 -8.50 -22.14
N GLY A 410 9.97 -7.35 -22.27
CA GLY A 410 9.66 -6.33 -23.26
C GLY A 410 8.34 -5.58 -23.03
N TYR A 411 7.83 -5.58 -21.78
CA TYR A 411 6.65 -4.81 -21.40
C TYR A 411 6.97 -3.36 -21.10
N ILE A 412 8.19 -3.11 -20.66
CA ILE A 412 8.74 -1.78 -20.38
C ILE A 412 9.84 -1.50 -21.39
N GLU A 413 9.72 -0.38 -22.09
CA GLU A 413 10.61 0.08 -23.15
C GLU A 413 11.68 1.03 -22.60
N PRO A 414 12.78 1.27 -23.30
CA PRO A 414 13.89 2.12 -22.83
C PRO A 414 13.50 3.56 -22.48
N ASP A 415 12.44 4.09 -23.12
CA ASP A 415 11.93 5.46 -22.90
C ASP A 415 10.85 5.54 -21.82
N ASP A 416 10.46 4.40 -21.24
CA ASP A 416 9.52 4.38 -20.11
C ASP A 416 10.23 4.81 -18.82
N VAL A 417 9.43 5.24 -17.86
CA VAL A 417 9.87 5.55 -16.49
C VAL A 417 9.13 4.65 -15.52
N GLY A 418 9.87 3.84 -14.76
CA GLY A 418 9.29 2.96 -13.76
C GLY A 418 8.79 3.71 -12.53
N VAL A 419 7.62 3.33 -11.99
CA VAL A 419 7.12 3.80 -10.71
C VAL A 419 6.77 2.59 -9.85
N LEU A 420 7.56 2.38 -8.79
CA LEU A 420 7.45 1.22 -7.93
C LEU A 420 6.57 1.54 -6.72
N ASP A 421 5.50 0.77 -6.54
CA ASP A 421 4.71 0.83 -5.31
C ASP A 421 5.49 0.18 -4.16
N SER A 422 6.12 1.02 -3.32
CA SER A 422 6.76 0.61 -2.07
C SER A 422 5.71 0.60 -0.97
N THR A 423 4.95 -0.48 -0.91
CA THR A 423 3.66 -0.61 -0.22
C THR A 423 3.72 -0.42 1.29
N ALA A 424 4.86 -0.72 1.93
CA ALA A 424 5.05 -0.60 3.37
C ALA A 424 6.52 -0.30 3.72
N HIS A 425 6.74 0.11 4.98
CA HIS A 425 8.07 0.37 5.51
C HIS A 425 8.81 -0.91 5.87
N VAL A 426 10.10 -0.99 5.56
CA VAL A 426 10.97 -2.15 5.87
C VAL A 426 10.91 -2.61 7.33
N LEU A 427 10.73 -1.69 8.27
CA LEU A 427 10.66 -2.01 9.71
C LEU A 427 9.49 -2.96 10.07
N LYS A 428 8.43 -3.00 9.27
CA LYS A 428 7.32 -3.94 9.49
C LYS A 428 7.70 -5.39 9.17
N PHE A 429 8.72 -5.58 8.35
CA PHE A 429 9.18 -6.86 7.83
C PHE A 429 10.65 -7.12 8.18
N SER A 430 11.15 -6.49 9.25
CA SER A 430 12.54 -6.59 9.71
C SER A 430 12.99 -8.02 9.99
N GLY A 431 12.08 -8.91 10.35
CA GLY A 431 12.38 -10.33 10.56
C GLY A 431 12.93 -11.03 9.31
N PHE A 432 12.42 -10.72 8.11
CA PHE A 432 12.96 -11.28 6.87
C PHE A 432 14.36 -10.76 6.56
N GLN A 433 14.61 -9.47 6.82
CA GLN A 433 15.96 -8.92 6.70
C GLN A 433 16.94 -9.58 7.69
N GLU A 434 16.51 -9.82 8.92
CA GLU A 434 17.31 -10.51 9.92
C GLU A 434 17.63 -11.96 9.48
N MET A 435 16.63 -12.71 8.98
CA MET A 435 16.84 -14.05 8.42
C MET A 435 17.83 -14.03 7.26
N TYR A 436 17.73 -13.03 6.37
CA TYR A 436 18.65 -12.87 5.24
C TYR A 436 20.10 -12.65 5.72
N PHE A 437 20.30 -11.76 6.67
CA PHE A 437 21.66 -11.46 7.17
C PHE A 437 22.26 -12.62 7.96
N LYS A 438 21.44 -13.36 8.72
CA LYS A 438 21.87 -14.52 9.51
C LYS A 438 21.93 -15.83 8.72
N ASP A 439 21.51 -15.83 7.47
CA ASP A 439 21.41 -17.05 6.64
C ASP A 439 20.55 -18.14 7.34
N SER A 440 19.35 -17.74 7.77
CA SER A 440 18.50 -18.57 8.62
C SER A 440 17.07 -18.73 8.09
N PHE A 441 16.89 -18.63 6.77
CA PHE A 441 15.62 -18.96 6.14
C PHE A 441 15.33 -20.46 6.25
N ASP A 442 14.06 -20.79 6.48
CA ASP A 442 13.59 -22.15 6.25
C ASP A 442 13.72 -22.47 4.74
N PRO A 443 14.15 -23.70 4.38
CA PRO A 443 14.27 -24.10 2.99
C PRO A 443 13.01 -23.88 2.12
N ASP A 444 11.84 -23.92 2.71
CA ASP A 444 10.56 -23.72 2.02
C ASP A 444 10.39 -22.30 1.46
N PHE A 445 11.17 -21.33 1.93
CA PHE A 445 11.22 -19.98 1.34
C PHE A 445 12.04 -19.92 0.05
N GLU A 446 12.87 -20.90 -0.25
CA GLU A 446 13.73 -20.92 -1.44
C GLU A 446 14.65 -19.69 -1.56
N VAL A 447 15.08 -19.12 -0.41
CA VAL A 447 16.00 -17.96 -0.35
C VAL A 447 17.38 -18.42 0.14
N ASN A 448 18.39 -18.15 -0.65
CA ASN A 448 19.79 -18.38 -0.33
C ASN A 448 20.52 -17.04 -0.26
N PRO A 449 20.76 -16.48 0.94
CA PRO A 449 21.31 -15.15 1.09
C PRO A 449 22.68 -14.99 0.44
N ARG A 450 22.80 -13.99 -0.42
CA ARG A 450 24.06 -13.66 -1.10
C ARG A 450 25.04 -13.02 -0.12
N ALA A 451 26.27 -13.52 -0.08
CA ALA A 451 27.30 -13.05 0.84
C ALA A 451 27.62 -11.55 0.70
N ASP A 452 27.58 -11.02 -0.55
CA ASP A 452 27.82 -9.60 -0.83
C ASP A 452 26.68 -8.68 -0.38
N LEU A 453 25.49 -9.23 -0.14
CA LEU A 453 24.32 -8.50 0.36
C LEU A 453 24.09 -8.70 1.87
N ARG A 454 24.77 -9.60 2.52
CA ARG A 454 24.69 -9.76 3.98
C ARG A 454 25.40 -8.63 4.69
N ASN A 455 24.88 -8.23 5.85
CA ASN A 455 25.50 -7.24 6.71
C ASN A 455 25.19 -7.55 8.18
N GLU A 456 26.25 -7.70 8.97
CA GLU A 456 26.15 -7.97 10.39
C GLU A 456 27.04 -7.01 11.17
N PRO A 457 26.70 -6.72 12.45
CA PRO A 457 27.55 -5.90 13.30
C PRO A 457 28.94 -6.53 13.47
N ILE A 458 29.98 -5.77 13.18
CA ILE A 458 31.37 -6.17 13.43
C ILE A 458 31.66 -5.96 14.92
N ARG A 459 31.93 -7.04 15.65
CA ARG A 459 32.27 -6.97 17.06
C ARG A 459 33.77 -6.76 17.22
N LEU A 460 34.14 -5.61 17.72
CA LEU A 460 35.50 -5.33 18.14
C LEU A 460 35.72 -5.97 19.53
N ARG A 461 36.68 -6.91 19.63
CA ARG A 461 36.97 -7.61 20.89
C ARG A 461 38.18 -7.00 21.53
N TYR A 462 37.98 -6.13 22.53
CA TYR A 462 39.02 -5.60 23.39
C TYR A 462 38.92 -6.20 24.78
N GLN A 463 39.90 -6.99 25.18
CA GLN A 463 39.96 -7.55 26.53
C GLN A 463 40.08 -6.47 27.62
N ALA A 464 40.69 -5.32 27.26
CA ALA A 464 40.90 -4.22 28.20
C ALA A 464 39.59 -3.50 28.59
N LEU A 465 38.58 -3.40 27.69
CA LEU A 465 37.27 -2.79 28.01
C LEU A 465 36.48 -3.63 29.01
N SER A 466 36.57 -4.98 28.96
CA SER A 466 35.89 -5.86 29.90
C SER A 466 36.45 -5.79 31.31
N ASN A 467 37.73 -5.40 31.47
CA ASN A 467 38.40 -5.28 32.74
C ASN A 467 38.32 -3.88 33.37
N CYS A 468 37.91 -2.87 32.60
CA CYS A 468 37.83 -1.48 33.06
C CYS A 468 36.44 -0.99 33.44
N SER A 469 35.40 -1.82 33.23
CA SER A 469 34.02 -1.38 33.45
C SER A 469 33.43 -1.97 34.71
N SER A 470 33.38 -1.15 35.76
CA SER A 470 32.25 -1.26 36.71
C SER A 470 31.00 -0.75 35.96
N PRO A 471 29.81 -1.40 36.08
CA PRO A 471 28.60 -0.94 35.45
C PRO A 471 28.35 0.56 35.77
N GLY A 472 28.33 1.43 34.76
CA GLY A 472 27.96 2.83 34.89
C GLY A 472 29.08 3.86 35.06
N ARG A 473 30.38 3.49 35.00
CA ARG A 473 31.46 4.48 34.94
C ARG A 473 32.37 4.22 33.73
N PRO A 474 32.53 5.19 32.80
CA PRO A 474 33.57 5.10 31.78
C PRO A 474 34.97 5.07 32.44
N PRO A 475 35.93 4.33 31.90
CA PRO A 475 37.33 4.37 32.36
C PRO A 475 37.89 5.78 32.15
N THR A 476 38.63 6.26 33.12
CA THR A 476 39.24 7.63 33.05
C THR A 476 40.77 7.52 33.17
N GLY A 477 41.47 8.45 32.50
CA GLY A 477 42.93 8.58 32.57
C GLY A 477 43.69 8.03 31.36
N LYS A 478 45.01 7.99 31.42
CA LYS A 478 45.91 7.59 30.32
C LYS A 478 45.60 6.24 29.70
N THR A 479 45.11 5.29 30.51
CA THR A 479 44.71 3.95 30.03
C THR A 479 43.50 4.01 29.12
N PHE A 480 42.56 4.92 29.36
CA PHE A 480 41.40 5.13 28.52
C PHE A 480 41.77 5.74 27.18
N GLU A 481 42.62 6.81 27.16
CA GLU A 481 43.08 7.43 25.95
C GLU A 481 43.88 6.49 25.04
N CYS A 482 44.73 5.66 25.64
CA CYS A 482 45.48 4.61 24.93
C CYS A 482 44.50 3.61 24.26
N LEU A 483 43.50 3.13 25.00
CA LEU A 483 42.51 2.19 24.52
C LEU A 483 41.63 2.77 23.41
N VAL A 484 41.23 4.05 23.53
CA VAL A 484 40.50 4.77 22.47
C VAL A 484 41.34 4.85 21.21
N GLY A 485 42.66 5.13 21.33
CA GLY A 485 43.60 5.16 20.20
C GLY A 485 43.70 3.80 19.48
N GLU A 486 43.82 2.71 20.23
CA GLU A 486 43.92 1.37 19.68
C GLU A 486 42.61 0.95 18.94
N ILE A 487 41.44 1.25 19.53
CA ILE A 487 40.13 0.99 18.91
C ILE A 487 40.00 1.83 17.62
N ALA A 488 40.36 3.10 17.67
CA ALA A 488 40.28 3.96 16.50
C ALA A 488 41.19 3.46 15.34
N GLU A 489 42.40 2.96 15.65
CA GLU A 489 43.30 2.38 14.65
C GLU A 489 42.71 1.08 14.04
N GLU A 490 42.09 0.24 14.85
CA GLU A 490 41.45 -0.98 14.33
C GLU A 490 40.24 -0.61 13.44
N ILE A 491 39.40 0.33 13.87
CA ILE A 491 38.28 0.83 13.06
C ILE A 491 38.81 1.42 11.74
N ALA A 492 39.91 2.20 11.80
CA ALA A 492 40.52 2.79 10.63
C ALA A 492 41.01 1.72 9.60
N LYS A 493 41.55 0.61 10.11
CA LYS A 493 41.96 -0.54 9.28
C LYS A 493 40.75 -1.25 8.65
N ILE A 494 39.68 -1.50 9.45
CA ILE A 494 38.46 -2.14 8.96
C ILE A 494 37.78 -1.30 7.87
N LEU A 495 37.82 0.01 8.02
CA LEU A 495 37.15 0.97 7.11
C LEU A 495 38.07 1.52 6.03
N ASP A 496 39.34 1.06 5.93
CA ASP A 496 40.36 1.54 4.99
C ASP A 496 40.50 3.07 4.99
N LEU A 497 40.56 3.65 6.21
CA LEU A 497 40.64 5.12 6.35
C LEU A 497 42.09 5.57 6.11
N LYS A 498 42.22 6.64 5.34
CA LYS A 498 43.53 7.32 5.13
C LYS A 498 43.81 8.26 6.31
N LYS A 499 45.06 8.22 6.83
CA LYS A 499 45.49 9.24 7.78
C LYS A 499 45.50 10.61 7.12
N LYS A 500 45.11 11.65 7.86
CA LYS A 500 45.13 13.04 7.42
C LYS A 500 46.57 13.52 7.28
#